data_1f4b47af6e8477d7bab46d78aed707fa
#
_entry.id   1f4b47af6e8477d7bab46d78aed707fa
#
_cell.length_a   1.000
_cell.length_b   1.000
_cell.length_c   1.000
_cell.angle_alpha   90.00
_cell.angle_beta   90.00
_cell.angle_gamma   90.00
#
_symmetry.space_group_name_H-M   'P 1'
#
loop_
_entity.id
_entity.type
_entity.pdbx_description
1 polymer ?
#
loop_
_entity_poly.entity_id
_entity_poly.type
_entity_poly.pdbx_seq_one_letter_code
_entity_poly.pdbx_strand_id
1 'polypeptide(L)'
;MKRVESNEDWSLFSPDEAKDLHETYGEEFEKLYEKFEKEGKARKTVKAQDLWFEILEAQIETGNPYILYKDAANKKSNQKNLGTIKSSNLCTEIIEYTSPDEVAVCNLASIALNMFVKEDSTYDFQKLYEITKVITRNLNKVIDVNYYPVEEARNSNMRHRPIGIGVQGLADAFILMKYPFDSDEAKKLN
;
A
#
# COMPACT_ATOMS: atom_id res chain seq x y z
N MET A 1 6.59 10.79 15.59
CA MET A 1 7.23 12.10 15.36
C MET A 1 7.31 12.94 16.64
N LYS A 2 6.24 13.18 17.42
CA LYS A 2 6.30 13.99 18.66
C LYS A 2 7.50 13.64 19.54
N ARG A 3 7.71 12.37 19.86
CA ARG A 3 8.85 11.92 20.68
C ARG A 3 10.21 12.07 20.01
N VAL A 4 10.27 12.07 18.69
CA VAL A 4 11.50 12.38 17.94
C VAL A 4 11.85 13.87 18.06
N GLU A 5 10.86 14.75 17.94
CA GLU A 5 11.04 16.21 18.07
C GLU A 5 11.50 16.62 19.48
N SER A 6 10.95 15.99 20.51
CA SER A 6 11.30 16.25 21.91
C SER A 6 12.43 15.37 22.46
N ASN A 7 12.98 14.46 21.65
CA ASN A 7 14.00 13.48 22.04
C ASN A 7 13.63 12.66 23.29
N GLU A 8 12.35 12.25 23.34
CA GLU A 8 11.84 11.39 24.39
C GLU A 8 12.23 9.93 24.16
N ASP A 9 11.92 9.11 25.15
CA ASP A 9 12.16 7.67 25.10
C ASP A 9 11.11 6.98 24.23
N TRP A 10 11.54 5.93 23.54
CA TRP A 10 10.69 5.02 22.77
C TRP A 10 10.81 3.60 23.31
N SER A 11 9.69 3.01 23.67
CA SER A 11 9.59 1.68 24.26
C SER A 11 9.41 0.62 23.21
N LEU A 12 10.18 -0.47 23.32
CA LEU A 12 10.08 -1.65 22.46
C LEU A 12 9.37 -2.77 23.22
N PHE A 13 8.31 -3.30 22.61
CA PHE A 13 7.47 -4.33 23.18
C PHE A 13 7.61 -5.66 22.44
N SER A 14 7.39 -6.76 23.15
CA SER A 14 7.13 -8.06 22.51
C SER A 14 5.66 -8.11 22.09
N PRO A 15 5.33 -8.60 20.88
CA PRO A 15 3.93 -8.76 20.47
C PRO A 15 3.10 -9.65 21.40
N ASP A 16 3.72 -10.64 22.04
CA ASP A 16 3.05 -11.52 23.00
C ASP A 16 2.66 -10.81 24.31
N GLU A 17 3.48 -9.86 24.76
CA GLU A 17 3.25 -9.11 26.01
C GLU A 17 2.39 -7.86 25.76
N ALA A 18 2.49 -7.25 24.59
CA ALA A 18 1.71 -6.10 24.17
C ALA A 18 0.60 -6.52 23.17
N LYS A 19 -0.26 -7.45 23.63
CA LYS A 19 -1.37 -7.96 22.80
C LYS A 19 -2.23 -6.83 22.29
N ASP A 20 -2.75 -7.03 21.10
CA ASP A 20 -3.66 -6.10 20.41
C ASP A 20 -3.04 -4.76 19.96
N LEU A 21 -1.79 -4.45 20.31
CA LEU A 21 -1.15 -3.21 19.87
C LEU A 21 -1.07 -3.11 18.33
N HIS A 22 -0.85 -4.24 17.66
CA HIS A 22 -0.81 -4.31 16.20
C HIS A 22 -2.19 -4.21 15.53
N GLU A 23 -3.28 -4.45 16.29
CA GLU A 23 -4.66 -4.33 15.83
C GLU A 23 -5.19 -2.89 15.92
N THR A 24 -4.48 -2.01 16.63
CA THR A 24 -4.91 -0.62 16.85
C THR A 24 -4.16 0.38 15.98
N TYR A 25 -4.72 1.57 15.79
CA TYR A 25 -4.10 2.69 15.09
C TYR A 25 -4.67 4.03 15.63
N GLY A 26 -3.99 5.15 15.30
CA GLY A 26 -4.41 6.49 15.74
C GLY A 26 -4.38 6.64 17.26
N GLU A 27 -5.36 7.35 17.80
CA GLU A 27 -5.46 7.62 19.24
C GLU A 27 -5.60 6.37 20.11
N GLU A 28 -6.24 5.33 19.59
CA GLU A 28 -6.37 4.07 20.30
C GLU A 28 -5.01 3.40 20.49
N PHE A 29 -4.18 3.41 19.45
CA PHE A 29 -2.80 2.94 19.53
C PHE A 29 -2.00 3.76 20.56
N GLU A 30 -2.07 5.09 20.53
CA GLU A 30 -1.35 5.94 21.48
C GLU A 30 -1.73 5.60 22.93
N LYS A 31 -3.03 5.50 23.22
CA LYS A 31 -3.54 5.17 24.55
C LYS A 31 -3.07 3.79 25.03
N LEU A 32 -3.12 2.79 24.15
CA LEU A 32 -2.71 1.43 24.48
C LEU A 32 -1.20 1.34 24.66
N TYR A 33 -0.44 2.02 23.82
CA TYR A 33 1.01 2.09 23.91
C TYR A 33 1.47 2.71 25.23
N GLU A 34 0.93 3.88 25.59
CA GLU A 34 1.23 4.55 26.85
C GLU A 34 0.79 3.73 28.08
N LYS A 35 -0.33 3.00 27.97
CA LYS A 35 -0.77 2.08 29.01
C LYS A 35 0.28 0.99 29.25
N PHE A 36 0.79 0.37 28.20
CA PHE A 36 1.81 -0.67 28.32
C PHE A 36 3.14 -0.14 28.86
N GLU A 37 3.50 1.10 28.55
CA GLU A 37 4.65 1.77 29.18
C GLU A 37 4.46 1.93 30.69
N LYS A 38 3.30 2.42 31.11
CA LYS A 38 2.96 2.58 32.55
C LYS A 38 2.91 1.25 33.30
N GLU A 39 2.52 0.18 32.64
CA GLU A 39 2.51 -1.19 33.16
C GLU A 39 3.91 -1.84 33.20
N GLY A 40 4.93 -1.18 32.69
CA GLY A 40 6.31 -1.68 32.67
C GLY A 40 6.53 -2.87 31.73
N LYS A 41 5.74 -3.01 30.68
CA LYS A 41 5.84 -4.10 29.68
C LYS A 41 6.93 -3.93 28.65
N ALA A 42 7.59 -2.76 28.63
CA ALA A 42 8.68 -2.52 27.69
C ALA A 42 9.87 -3.45 27.98
N ARG A 43 10.32 -4.18 26.97
CA ARG A 43 11.54 -5.00 27.05
C ARG A 43 12.81 -4.19 26.94
N LYS A 44 12.76 -3.10 26.20
CA LYS A 44 13.87 -2.18 25.98
C LYS A 44 13.31 -0.79 25.72
N THR A 45 14.04 0.21 26.17
CA THR A 45 13.77 1.62 25.87
C THR A 45 14.98 2.21 25.17
N VAL A 46 14.74 2.97 24.12
CA VAL A 46 15.77 3.65 23.31
C VAL A 46 15.37 5.13 23.14
N LYS A 47 16.30 5.99 22.79
CA LYS A 47 15.95 7.36 22.39
C LYS A 47 15.23 7.36 21.04
N ALA A 48 14.15 8.09 20.95
CA ALA A 48 13.36 8.16 19.72
C ALA A 48 14.15 8.74 18.54
N GLN A 49 15.04 9.69 18.80
CA GLN A 49 15.93 10.25 17.76
C GLN A 49 16.93 9.21 17.28
N ASP A 50 17.55 8.43 18.17
CA ASP A 50 18.51 7.41 17.77
C ASP A 50 17.86 6.38 16.85
N LEU A 51 16.67 5.87 17.22
CA LEU A 51 15.92 4.97 16.37
C LEU A 51 15.57 5.59 15.02
N TRP A 52 15.17 6.85 15.01
CA TRP A 52 14.82 7.55 13.79
C TRP A 52 16.02 7.76 12.86
N PHE A 53 17.18 8.11 13.41
CA PHE A 53 18.39 8.26 12.62
C PHE A 53 18.90 6.93 12.06
N GLU A 54 18.85 5.85 12.81
CA GLU A 54 19.16 4.51 12.31
C GLU A 54 18.26 4.12 11.13
N ILE A 55 16.94 4.43 11.19
CA ILE A 55 16.03 4.20 10.07
C ILE A 55 16.46 5.02 8.84
N LEU A 56 16.76 6.30 9.01
CA LEU A 56 17.15 7.17 7.90
C LEU A 56 18.50 6.76 7.30
N GLU A 57 19.47 6.36 8.11
CA GLU A 57 20.76 5.86 7.65
C GLU A 57 20.61 4.58 6.83
N ALA A 58 19.82 3.61 7.34
CA ALA A 58 19.50 2.40 6.61
C ALA A 58 18.81 2.69 5.25
N GLN A 59 17.92 3.67 5.19
CA GLN A 59 17.26 4.08 3.94
C GLN A 59 18.24 4.70 2.93
N ILE A 60 19.20 5.49 3.39
CA ILE A 60 20.23 6.08 2.53
C ILE A 60 21.16 4.99 1.98
N GLU A 61 21.56 4.05 2.80
CA GLU A 61 22.48 2.97 2.42
C GLU A 61 21.84 1.89 1.54
N THR A 62 20.60 1.50 1.85
CA THR A 62 19.97 0.30 1.29
C THR A 62 18.64 0.55 0.58
N GLY A 63 18.02 1.72 0.75
CA GLY A 63 16.65 2.01 0.32
C GLY A 63 15.57 1.40 1.23
N ASN A 64 15.94 0.74 2.32
CA ASN A 64 15.02 0.10 3.28
C ASN A 64 15.28 0.59 4.72
N PRO A 65 14.27 0.50 5.61
CA PRO A 65 12.90 0.02 5.41
C PRO A 65 12.01 1.05 4.70
N TYR A 66 10.95 0.58 4.05
CA TYR A 66 9.86 1.45 3.61
C TYR A 66 9.03 1.91 4.81
N ILE A 67 8.55 3.15 4.74
CA ILE A 67 7.69 3.73 5.77
C ILE A 67 6.28 3.88 5.23
N LEU A 68 5.31 3.24 5.90
CA LEU A 68 3.89 3.35 5.56
C LEU A 68 3.13 4.01 6.71
N TYR A 69 2.13 4.81 6.34
CA TYR A 69 1.28 5.52 7.28
C TYR A 69 0.05 4.68 7.62
N LYS A 70 0.16 3.81 8.63
CA LYS A 70 -0.89 2.87 9.04
C LYS A 70 -2.23 3.55 9.32
N ASP A 71 -2.22 4.69 9.99
CA ASP A 71 -3.43 5.44 10.32
C ASP A 71 -4.16 5.92 9.07
N ALA A 72 -3.44 6.51 8.12
CA ALA A 72 -4.01 6.99 6.86
C ALA A 72 -4.53 5.81 6.01
N ALA A 73 -3.78 4.71 5.95
CA ALA A 73 -4.18 3.49 5.24
C ALA A 73 -5.51 2.95 5.78
N ASN A 74 -5.64 2.81 7.10
CA ASN A 74 -6.86 2.30 7.72
C ASN A 74 -8.06 3.24 7.59
N LYS A 75 -7.84 4.56 7.70
CA LYS A 75 -8.90 5.56 7.51
C LYS A 75 -9.49 5.55 6.10
N LYS A 76 -8.63 5.30 5.08
CA LYS A 76 -9.02 5.36 3.66
C LYS A 76 -9.33 4.02 3.02
N SER A 77 -8.96 2.90 3.63
CA SER A 77 -9.15 1.58 3.03
C SER A 77 -10.61 1.29 2.69
N ASN A 78 -10.83 0.70 1.53
CA ASN A 78 -12.12 0.16 1.13
C ASN A 78 -12.51 -1.10 1.94
N GLN A 79 -11.57 -1.71 2.66
CA GLN A 79 -11.76 -2.91 3.48
C GLN A 79 -11.78 -2.63 4.99
N LYS A 80 -11.82 -1.35 5.42
CA LYS A 80 -11.83 -0.96 6.84
C LYS A 80 -13.01 -1.56 7.65
N ASN A 81 -14.07 -1.98 6.97
CA ASN A 81 -15.21 -2.68 7.58
C ASN A 81 -14.91 -4.15 7.95
N LEU A 82 -13.82 -4.72 7.47
CA LEU A 82 -13.39 -6.08 7.78
C LEU A 82 -12.52 -6.14 9.03
N GLY A 83 -11.71 -5.11 9.27
CA GLY A 83 -10.79 -5.00 10.39
C GLY A 83 -9.61 -4.10 10.09
N THR A 84 -8.62 -4.13 10.97
CA THR A 84 -7.41 -3.31 10.83
C THR A 84 -6.46 -3.89 9.80
N ILE A 85 -6.00 -3.04 8.87
CA ILE A 85 -4.92 -3.37 7.95
C ILE A 85 -3.60 -3.18 8.67
N LYS A 86 -2.81 -4.26 8.77
CA LYS A 86 -1.61 -4.34 9.61
C LYS A 86 -0.33 -4.13 8.83
N SER A 87 -0.31 -4.52 7.56
CA SER A 87 0.89 -4.52 6.72
C SER A 87 0.52 -4.32 5.25
N SER A 88 1.55 -4.22 4.42
CA SER A 88 1.49 -4.15 2.97
C SER A 88 2.44 -5.21 2.38
N ASN A 89 2.43 -5.37 1.06
CA ASN A 89 3.41 -6.20 0.36
C ASN A 89 4.79 -5.50 0.29
N LEU A 90 5.78 -6.18 -0.27
CA LEU A 90 7.16 -5.68 -0.39
C LEU A 90 7.23 -4.33 -1.12
N CYS A 91 6.50 -4.17 -2.22
CA CYS A 91 6.54 -2.96 -3.04
C CYS A 91 5.61 -1.84 -2.53
N THR A 92 4.83 -2.09 -1.47
CA THR A 92 3.96 -1.14 -0.76
C THR A 92 2.71 -0.66 -1.50
N GLU A 93 2.43 -1.18 -2.69
CA GLU A 93 1.24 -0.82 -3.49
C GLU A 93 -0.04 -1.52 -3.03
N ILE A 94 0.05 -2.61 -2.27
CA ILE A 94 -1.10 -3.40 -1.83
C ILE A 94 -1.45 -3.08 -0.38
N ILE A 95 -2.63 -2.55 -0.16
CA ILE A 95 -3.18 -2.21 1.16
C ILE A 95 -4.48 -2.98 1.34
N GLU A 96 -4.36 -4.25 1.73
CA GLU A 96 -5.48 -5.19 1.85
C GLU A 96 -5.55 -5.80 3.25
N TYR A 97 -6.76 -6.22 3.64
CA TYR A 97 -7.02 -6.89 4.90
C TYR A 97 -6.43 -8.30 4.93
N THR A 98 -5.83 -8.67 6.05
CA THR A 98 -5.36 -10.02 6.36
C THR A 98 -5.81 -10.43 7.75
N SER A 99 -6.03 -11.74 7.93
CA SER A 99 -6.39 -12.36 9.20
C SER A 99 -5.78 -13.76 9.27
N PRO A 100 -5.93 -14.49 10.39
CA PRO A 100 -5.49 -15.89 10.45
C PRO A 100 -6.10 -16.78 9.35
N ASP A 101 -7.30 -16.45 8.87
CA ASP A 101 -8.04 -17.23 7.87
C ASP A 101 -7.99 -16.62 6.46
N GLU A 102 -7.38 -15.46 6.30
CA GLU A 102 -7.32 -14.73 5.03
C GLU A 102 -5.95 -14.12 4.79
N VAL A 103 -5.23 -14.61 3.78
CA VAL A 103 -3.99 -14.02 3.28
C VAL A 103 -4.30 -13.25 2.01
N ALA A 104 -4.03 -11.94 2.02
CA ALA A 104 -4.28 -11.08 0.87
C ALA A 104 -3.46 -11.51 -0.34
N VAL A 105 -4.07 -11.48 -1.52
CA VAL A 105 -3.47 -11.84 -2.81
C VAL A 105 -3.70 -10.71 -3.80
N CYS A 106 -2.65 -10.25 -4.44
CA CYS A 106 -2.74 -9.23 -5.47
C CYS A 106 -2.85 -9.85 -6.88
N ASN A 107 -3.82 -9.36 -7.66
CA ASN A 107 -4.05 -9.73 -9.06
C ASN A 107 -3.85 -8.47 -9.89
N LEU A 108 -2.72 -8.35 -10.57
CA LEU A 108 -2.24 -7.09 -11.13
C LEU A 108 -2.13 -7.13 -12.66
N ALA A 109 -2.37 -5.98 -13.28
CA ALA A 109 -2.05 -5.70 -14.67
C ALA A 109 -1.56 -4.25 -14.82
N SER A 110 -0.89 -3.97 -15.93
CA SER A 110 -0.44 -2.62 -16.25
C SER A 110 -0.71 -2.32 -17.71
N ILE A 111 -1.27 -1.13 -18.00
CA ILE A 111 -1.65 -0.68 -19.33
C ILE A 111 -0.61 0.28 -19.87
N ALA A 112 -0.06 0.00 -21.05
CA ALA A 112 0.88 0.88 -21.73
C ALA A 112 0.15 2.02 -22.41
N LEU A 113 0.09 3.20 -21.77
CA LEU A 113 -0.69 4.36 -22.21
C LEU A 113 -0.24 4.93 -23.57
N ASN A 114 1.03 4.82 -23.89
CA ASN A 114 1.59 5.26 -25.19
C ASN A 114 0.98 4.51 -26.39
N MET A 115 0.45 3.30 -26.20
CA MET A 115 -0.16 2.49 -27.26
C MET A 115 -1.55 3.00 -27.71
N PHE A 116 -2.06 4.03 -27.05
CA PHE A 116 -3.34 4.67 -27.36
C PHE A 116 -3.18 6.05 -27.99
N VAL A 117 -1.94 6.50 -28.21
CA VAL A 117 -1.66 7.72 -28.98
C VAL A 117 -1.73 7.38 -30.46
N LYS A 118 -2.56 8.12 -31.21
CA LYS A 118 -2.74 7.96 -32.64
C LYS A 118 -1.66 8.70 -33.41
N GLU A 119 -1.55 8.41 -34.73
CA GLU A 119 -0.60 9.08 -35.63
C GLU A 119 -0.81 10.60 -35.71
N ASP A 120 -2.06 11.07 -35.56
CA ASP A 120 -2.42 12.48 -35.51
C ASP A 120 -2.16 13.16 -34.16
N SER A 121 -1.47 12.48 -33.25
CA SER A 121 -1.19 12.92 -31.88
C SER A 121 -2.43 13.10 -30.98
N THR A 122 -3.57 12.55 -31.36
CA THR A 122 -4.75 12.47 -30.50
C THR A 122 -4.73 11.17 -29.66
N TYR A 123 -5.52 11.14 -28.58
CA TYR A 123 -5.57 9.98 -27.68
C TYR A 123 -6.84 9.15 -27.91
N ASP A 124 -6.70 7.84 -28.02
CA ASP A 124 -7.81 6.91 -28.25
C ASP A 124 -8.43 6.42 -26.94
N PHE A 125 -9.26 7.22 -26.32
CA PHE A 125 -9.99 6.86 -25.11
C PHE A 125 -10.92 5.66 -25.28
N GLN A 126 -11.52 5.50 -26.48
CA GLN A 126 -12.42 4.37 -26.73
C GLN A 126 -11.65 3.05 -26.73
N LYS A 127 -10.49 3.00 -27.34
CA LYS A 127 -9.62 1.82 -27.32
C LYS A 127 -9.13 1.53 -25.90
N LEU A 128 -8.74 2.57 -25.14
CA LEU A 128 -8.36 2.41 -23.73
C LEU A 128 -9.51 1.79 -22.92
N TYR A 129 -10.73 2.28 -23.08
CA TYR A 129 -11.92 1.75 -22.42
C TYR A 129 -12.15 0.26 -22.74
N GLU A 130 -12.10 -0.14 -24.01
CA GLU A 130 -12.31 -1.52 -24.44
C GLU A 130 -11.20 -2.47 -23.90
N ILE A 131 -9.95 -2.03 -23.94
CA ILE A 131 -8.83 -2.81 -23.41
C ILE A 131 -8.95 -2.96 -21.89
N THR A 132 -9.32 -1.90 -21.18
CA THR A 132 -9.54 -1.95 -19.73
C THR A 132 -10.64 -2.95 -19.36
N LYS A 133 -11.73 -3.01 -20.13
CA LYS A 133 -12.79 -4.03 -19.94
C LYS A 133 -12.26 -5.47 -20.11
N VAL A 134 -11.44 -5.68 -21.13
CA VAL A 134 -10.83 -7.00 -21.37
C VAL A 134 -9.92 -7.39 -20.21
N ILE A 135 -9.03 -6.48 -19.78
CA ILE A 135 -8.12 -6.71 -18.66
C ILE A 135 -8.90 -7.02 -17.37
N THR A 136 -9.93 -6.25 -17.06
CA THR A 136 -10.78 -6.46 -15.88
C THR A 136 -11.39 -7.86 -15.88
N ARG A 137 -11.94 -8.32 -17.02
CA ARG A 137 -12.48 -9.67 -17.17
C ARG A 137 -11.39 -10.73 -17.01
N ASN A 138 -10.23 -10.51 -17.59
CA ASN A 138 -9.10 -11.43 -17.51
C ASN A 138 -8.60 -11.60 -16.07
N LEU A 139 -8.39 -10.49 -15.34
CA LEU A 139 -7.98 -10.53 -13.94
C LEU A 139 -9.03 -11.23 -13.06
N ASN A 140 -10.32 -10.94 -13.30
CA ASN A 140 -11.39 -11.65 -12.60
C ASN A 140 -11.37 -13.16 -12.89
N LYS A 141 -11.05 -13.56 -14.14
CA LYS A 141 -10.91 -14.98 -14.50
C LYS A 141 -9.65 -15.61 -13.89
N VAL A 142 -8.55 -14.87 -13.79
CA VAL A 142 -7.33 -15.33 -13.11
C VAL A 142 -7.63 -15.78 -11.69
N ILE A 143 -8.43 -15.00 -10.95
CA ILE A 143 -8.84 -15.35 -9.59
C ILE A 143 -9.51 -16.75 -9.54
N ASP A 144 -10.35 -17.08 -10.52
CA ASP A 144 -11.07 -18.36 -10.56
C ASP A 144 -10.16 -19.57 -10.88
N VAL A 145 -9.13 -19.36 -11.69
CA VAL A 145 -8.30 -20.45 -12.24
C VAL A 145 -6.91 -20.53 -11.65
N ASN A 146 -6.53 -19.59 -10.80
CA ASN A 146 -5.19 -19.53 -10.20
C ASN A 146 -4.97 -20.71 -9.25
N TYR A 147 -3.70 -21.09 -9.12
CA TYR A 147 -3.25 -22.01 -8.09
C TYR A 147 -3.01 -21.24 -6.78
N TYR A 148 -3.61 -21.71 -5.70
CA TYR A 148 -3.45 -21.14 -4.36
C TYR A 148 -2.63 -22.10 -3.51
N PRO A 149 -1.43 -21.69 -3.02
CA PRO A 149 -0.56 -22.57 -2.23
C PRO A 149 -1.12 -22.90 -0.84
N VAL A 150 -1.99 -22.01 -0.31
CA VAL A 150 -2.64 -22.17 0.99
C VAL A 150 -4.12 -21.78 0.89
N GLU A 151 -4.96 -22.39 1.71
CA GLU A 151 -6.41 -22.17 1.67
C GLU A 151 -6.79 -20.73 2.09
N GLU A 152 -6.06 -20.13 3.01
CA GLU A 152 -6.25 -18.74 3.46
C GLU A 152 -6.10 -17.73 2.32
N ALA A 153 -5.18 -17.98 1.40
CA ALA A 153 -5.02 -17.16 0.19
C ALA A 153 -6.20 -17.33 -0.77
N ARG A 154 -6.68 -18.57 -0.94
CA ARG A 154 -7.86 -18.85 -1.74
C ARG A 154 -9.11 -18.19 -1.15
N ASN A 155 -9.30 -18.30 0.17
CA ASN A 155 -10.42 -17.70 0.89
C ASN A 155 -10.47 -16.20 0.67
N SER A 156 -9.35 -15.50 0.89
CA SER A 156 -9.23 -14.05 0.69
C SER A 156 -9.53 -13.67 -0.77
N ASN A 157 -8.86 -14.30 -1.72
CA ASN A 157 -8.94 -13.91 -3.13
C ASN A 157 -10.33 -14.20 -3.73
N MET A 158 -10.93 -15.33 -3.42
CA MET A 158 -12.28 -15.67 -3.89
C MET A 158 -13.36 -14.80 -3.25
N ARG A 159 -13.19 -14.43 -1.97
CA ARG A 159 -14.14 -13.61 -1.23
C ARG A 159 -14.12 -12.15 -1.67
N HIS A 160 -12.93 -11.56 -1.78
CA HIS A 160 -12.78 -10.13 -2.02
C HIS A 160 -12.54 -9.77 -3.49
N ARG A 161 -12.02 -10.71 -4.28
CA ARG A 161 -11.70 -10.53 -5.70
C ARG A 161 -10.93 -9.25 -6.02
N PRO A 162 -9.82 -8.97 -5.32
CA PRO A 162 -9.08 -7.74 -5.48
C PRO A 162 -8.33 -7.75 -6.81
N ILE A 163 -8.44 -6.67 -7.57
CA ILE A 163 -7.69 -6.44 -8.79
C ILE A 163 -7.04 -5.06 -8.75
N GLY A 164 -5.83 -4.96 -9.30
CA GLY A 164 -5.12 -3.70 -9.49
C GLY A 164 -4.78 -3.52 -10.97
N ILE A 165 -5.25 -2.43 -11.57
CA ILE A 165 -4.93 -2.08 -12.95
C ILE A 165 -4.14 -0.78 -12.91
N GLY A 166 -2.84 -0.88 -13.07
CA GLY A 166 -1.92 0.24 -13.15
C GLY A 166 -1.72 0.72 -14.57
N VAL A 167 -0.92 1.75 -14.71
CA VAL A 167 -0.53 2.34 -16.00
C VAL A 167 0.99 2.47 -16.11
N GLN A 168 1.49 2.42 -17.32
CA GLN A 168 2.90 2.66 -17.66
C GLN A 168 2.98 3.44 -18.96
N GLY A 169 4.13 4.07 -19.25
CA GLY A 169 4.34 4.82 -20.48
C GLY A 169 3.59 6.15 -20.55
N LEU A 170 3.25 6.77 -19.39
CA LEU A 170 2.61 8.10 -19.38
C LEU A 170 3.52 9.17 -19.96
N ALA A 171 4.81 9.16 -19.59
CA ALA A 171 5.79 10.09 -20.14
C ALA A 171 5.93 9.91 -21.65
N ASP A 172 5.98 8.67 -22.13
CA ASP A 172 6.04 8.36 -23.56
C ASP A 172 4.79 8.86 -24.29
N ALA A 173 3.60 8.69 -23.71
CA ALA A 173 2.37 9.22 -24.27
C ALA A 173 2.40 10.75 -24.41
N PHE A 174 2.87 11.45 -23.37
CA PHE A 174 3.02 12.91 -23.43
C PHE A 174 4.06 13.37 -24.46
N ILE A 175 5.19 12.64 -24.58
CA ILE A 175 6.20 12.91 -25.61
C ILE A 175 5.60 12.76 -27.01
N LEU A 176 4.88 11.67 -27.28
CA LEU A 176 4.22 11.43 -28.57
C LEU A 176 3.17 12.48 -28.91
N MET A 177 2.45 12.97 -27.91
CA MET A 177 1.46 14.04 -28.04
C MET A 177 2.08 15.45 -28.01
N LYS A 178 3.38 15.56 -27.72
CA LYS A 178 4.13 16.83 -27.57
C LYS A 178 3.59 17.71 -26.43
N TYR A 179 3.14 17.08 -25.32
CA TYR A 179 2.66 17.77 -24.13
C TYR A 179 3.77 17.86 -23.08
N PRO A 180 4.18 19.05 -22.65
CA PRO A 180 4.98 19.19 -21.43
C PRO A 180 4.21 18.63 -20.22
N PHE A 181 4.92 18.03 -19.26
CA PHE A 181 4.30 17.37 -18.12
C PHE A 181 3.44 18.31 -17.24
N ASP A 182 3.83 19.58 -17.16
CA ASP A 182 3.16 20.65 -16.42
C ASP A 182 2.15 21.46 -17.25
N SER A 183 1.91 21.07 -18.51
CA SER A 183 0.99 21.77 -19.42
C SER A 183 -0.49 21.56 -19.04
N ASP A 184 -1.33 22.46 -19.49
CA ASP A 184 -2.79 22.34 -19.32
C ASP A 184 -3.38 21.21 -20.16
N GLU A 185 -2.77 20.89 -21.30
CA GLU A 185 -3.11 19.75 -22.12
C GLU A 185 -2.87 18.44 -21.40
N ALA A 186 -1.72 18.28 -20.73
CA ALA A 186 -1.42 17.11 -19.93
C ALA A 186 -2.41 16.95 -18.76
N LYS A 187 -2.75 18.03 -18.07
CA LYS A 187 -3.76 18.02 -16.99
C LYS A 187 -5.16 17.63 -17.50
N LYS A 188 -5.54 18.09 -18.69
CA LYS A 188 -6.86 17.74 -19.27
C LYS A 188 -6.92 16.30 -19.76
N LEU A 189 -5.80 15.72 -20.18
CA LEU A 189 -5.72 14.34 -20.60
C LEU A 189 -5.88 13.39 -19.40
N ASN A 190 -5.28 13.74 -18.26
CA ASN A 190 -5.32 12.97 -17.01
C ASN A 190 -6.68 13.08 -16.32
#